data_2cfe6af305f1e165cb1d9e4d92f3cdc8
#
_entry.id   2cfe6af305f1e165cb1d9e4d92f3cdc8
#
_cell.length_a   1.000
_cell.length_b   1.000
_cell.length_c   1.000
_cell.angle_alpha   90.00
_cell.angle_beta   90.00
_cell.angle_gamma   90.00
#
_symmetry.space_group_name_H-M   'P 1'
#
loop_
_entity.id
_entity.type
_entity.pdbx_description
1 polymer ?
#
loop_
_entity_poly.entity_id
_entity_poly.type
_entity_poly.pdbx_seq_one_letter_code
_entity_poly.pdbx_strand_id
1 'polypeptide(L)'
;MGQMNWHTLLSDRRLEREVSSLPSFRSRVRNEFERDYDRMVFSAPFRRLQNKAQIFPLPGTIFVHNRLTHSLEVSCVGRSLGNIVTSGLRERYEALPFYDSDIANIVSAACLAHDMGNPPFGHSGERAISAFFREGAGAEWEDAVRSEGGRWEDFIRFEGNANAFRLLTHRFEGRRPGGFALTYSTLASIVKYPYSSLSAGGKNKFGYFATEEETFAEIAQHLGILRLQDSPEVYARYPLVFLVEAADDICYQIMDLEDAYKLRIISYEEVSHLFMSFLDIEEQDTSREVLRSIEDRNERVAYLRSRVINHLTEACGKAFLEYEPEIMTGEFRSPLVAVIPEAEACKAASRYAYKHIYTAQDVVDVELAGHRVFSEIIERMMHALMHPDNAYSRTFLNRVSSQYNVHEKTTYGKIQCTLDYISGMTDLYALDLYRKITGMNLPFA
;
A
#
# COMPACT_ATOMS: atom_id res chain seq x y z
N MET A 1 -24.88 16.98 -10.16
CA MET A 1 -23.50 16.52 -10.18
C MET A 1 -23.41 15.26 -11.02
N GLY A 2 -22.29 14.97 -11.69
CA GLY A 2 -22.12 13.72 -12.43
C GLY A 2 -22.11 12.52 -11.47
N GLN A 3 -22.38 11.34 -12.01
CA GLN A 3 -22.33 10.09 -11.26
C GLN A 3 -21.42 9.12 -12.02
N MET A 4 -20.54 8.41 -11.31
CA MET A 4 -19.75 7.31 -11.87
C MET A 4 -20.67 6.15 -12.29
N ASN A 5 -20.19 5.30 -13.20
CA ASN A 5 -21.02 4.22 -13.75
C ASN A 5 -20.22 2.92 -13.79
N TRP A 6 -20.78 1.84 -13.29
CA TRP A 6 -20.15 0.52 -13.28
C TRP A 6 -19.76 0.03 -14.68
N HIS A 7 -20.46 0.45 -15.75
CA HIS A 7 -20.11 0.09 -17.13
C HIS A 7 -18.79 0.69 -17.61
N THR A 8 -18.36 1.84 -17.05
CA THR A 8 -17.08 2.49 -17.40
C THR A 8 -16.00 2.21 -16.37
N LEU A 9 -16.38 2.02 -15.10
CA LEU A 9 -15.44 1.78 -14.00
C LEU A 9 -14.71 0.45 -14.13
N LEU A 10 -15.35 -0.60 -14.65
CA LEU A 10 -14.73 -1.92 -14.80
C LEU A 10 -14.19 -2.08 -16.23
N SER A 11 -12.93 -1.69 -16.41
CA SER A 11 -12.23 -1.72 -17.70
C SER A 11 -11.02 -2.62 -17.66
N ASP A 12 -10.92 -3.52 -18.62
CA ASP A 12 -9.77 -4.40 -18.85
C ASP A 12 -8.66 -3.73 -19.68
N ARG A 13 -8.84 -2.45 -20.05
CA ARG A 13 -7.80 -1.67 -20.73
C ARG A 13 -6.54 -1.61 -19.89
N ARG A 14 -5.40 -1.83 -20.52
CA ARG A 14 -4.09 -1.83 -19.88
C ARG A 14 -3.27 -0.58 -20.23
N LEU A 15 -2.51 -0.11 -19.27
CA LEU A 15 -1.64 1.04 -19.44
C LEU A 15 -0.65 0.78 -20.60
N GLU A 16 -0.54 1.76 -21.52
CA GLU A 16 0.37 1.76 -22.69
C GLU A 16 0.32 0.50 -23.55
N ARG A 17 -0.84 -0.16 -23.64
CA ARG A 17 -1.06 -1.27 -24.57
C ARG A 17 -2.22 -1.00 -25.51
N GLU A 18 -1.99 -1.21 -26.79
CA GLU A 18 -3.06 -1.24 -27.75
C GLU A 18 -4.01 -2.41 -27.44
N VAL A 19 -5.31 -2.13 -27.47
CA VAL A 19 -6.33 -3.16 -27.36
C VAL A 19 -6.20 -4.06 -28.58
N SER A 20 -5.78 -5.32 -28.38
CA SER A 20 -5.78 -6.27 -29.49
C SER A 20 -7.22 -6.52 -29.91
N SER A 21 -7.54 -6.20 -31.16
CA SER A 21 -8.88 -6.29 -31.74
C SER A 21 -9.44 -7.71 -31.89
N LEU A 22 -8.69 -8.73 -31.48
CA LEU A 22 -9.12 -10.12 -31.54
C LEU A 22 -9.27 -10.69 -30.12
N PRO A 23 -10.50 -11.13 -29.72
CA PRO A 23 -10.67 -11.92 -28.53
C PRO A 23 -9.83 -13.19 -28.66
N SER A 24 -8.69 -13.25 -28.00
CA SER A 24 -7.88 -14.46 -28.01
C SER A 24 -8.67 -15.58 -27.31
N PHE A 25 -8.51 -16.83 -27.77
CA PHE A 25 -9.04 -18.02 -27.08
C PHE A 25 -8.69 -18.00 -25.57
N ARG A 26 -7.58 -17.35 -25.22
CA ARG A 26 -7.09 -17.15 -23.84
C ARG A 26 -7.99 -16.23 -23.01
N SER A 27 -8.68 -15.25 -23.61
CA SER A 27 -9.57 -14.33 -22.89
C SER A 27 -10.86 -15.01 -22.38
N ARG A 28 -11.21 -16.19 -22.91
CA ARG A 28 -12.37 -16.98 -22.49
C ARG A 28 -12.08 -17.87 -21.27
N VAL A 29 -10.79 -18.18 -21.00
CA VAL A 29 -10.38 -19.10 -19.93
C VAL A 29 -9.85 -18.36 -18.71
N ARG A 30 -9.25 -17.18 -18.90
CA ARG A 30 -8.71 -16.30 -17.85
C ARG A 30 -8.99 -14.86 -18.24
N ASN A 31 -9.64 -14.13 -17.34
CA ASN A 31 -9.88 -12.71 -17.54
C ASN A 31 -8.62 -11.86 -17.30
N GLU A 32 -8.65 -10.59 -17.68
CA GLU A 32 -7.50 -9.70 -17.56
C GLU A 32 -7.21 -9.32 -16.10
N PHE A 33 -8.20 -9.33 -15.20
CA PHE A 33 -8.04 -9.03 -13.78
C PHE A 33 -7.36 -10.19 -13.02
N GLU A 34 -7.64 -11.44 -13.35
CA GLU A 34 -6.88 -12.60 -12.86
C GLU A 34 -5.40 -12.51 -13.26
N ARG A 35 -5.14 -12.03 -14.49
CA ARG A 35 -3.75 -11.81 -14.94
C ARG A 35 -3.05 -10.72 -14.17
N ASP A 36 -3.76 -9.71 -13.66
CA ASP A 36 -3.19 -8.67 -12.82
C ASP A 36 -2.72 -9.26 -11.50
N TYR A 37 -3.54 -10.10 -10.88
CA TYR A 37 -3.15 -10.83 -9.67
C TYR A 37 -1.86 -11.64 -9.88
N ASP A 38 -1.80 -12.42 -10.95
CA ASP A 38 -0.61 -13.22 -11.25
C ASP A 38 0.63 -12.34 -11.48
N ARG A 39 0.50 -11.23 -12.21
CA ARG A 39 1.61 -10.30 -12.43
C ARG A 39 2.19 -9.77 -11.14
N MET A 40 1.34 -9.51 -10.13
CA MET A 40 1.78 -9.11 -8.80
C MET A 40 2.57 -10.23 -8.13
N VAL A 41 1.97 -11.41 -7.98
CA VAL A 41 2.58 -12.56 -7.29
C VAL A 41 3.92 -12.95 -7.88
N PHE A 42 4.05 -12.95 -9.22
CA PHE A 42 5.30 -13.32 -9.89
C PHE A 42 6.33 -12.19 -9.96
N SER A 43 6.02 -11.00 -9.46
CA SER A 43 6.93 -9.86 -9.53
C SER A 43 8.03 -9.90 -8.47
N ALA A 44 9.20 -9.36 -8.80
CA ALA A 44 10.28 -9.22 -7.84
C ALA A 44 9.98 -8.21 -6.72
N PRO A 45 9.32 -7.06 -6.98
CA PRO A 45 8.90 -6.15 -5.91
C PRO A 45 7.98 -6.79 -4.88
N PHE A 46 6.99 -7.58 -5.31
CA PHE A 46 6.12 -8.31 -4.39
C PHE A 46 6.90 -9.30 -3.51
N ARG A 47 7.81 -10.09 -4.12
CA ARG A 47 8.64 -11.02 -3.34
C ARG A 47 9.55 -10.34 -2.33
N ARG A 48 9.99 -9.09 -2.59
CA ARG A 48 10.80 -8.34 -1.63
C ARG A 48 10.05 -7.97 -0.35
N LEU A 49 8.72 -7.96 -0.36
CA LEU A 49 7.89 -7.73 0.83
C LEU A 49 8.15 -8.77 1.93
N GLN A 50 8.63 -9.98 1.59
CA GLN A 50 8.99 -11.01 2.56
C GLN A 50 10.04 -10.52 3.57
N ASN A 51 10.95 -9.64 3.17
CA ASN A 51 12.02 -9.11 4.00
C ASN A 51 11.83 -7.61 4.30
N LYS A 52 10.57 -7.16 4.35
CA LYS A 52 10.16 -5.85 4.87
C LYS A 52 9.27 -6.07 6.09
N ALA A 53 9.61 -5.44 7.19
CA ALA A 53 8.83 -5.48 8.42
C ALA A 53 7.45 -4.86 8.22
N GLN A 54 6.42 -5.42 8.86
CA GLN A 54 5.10 -4.78 8.96
C GLN A 54 5.16 -3.73 10.07
N ILE A 55 5.30 -4.15 11.31
CA ILE A 55 5.45 -3.29 12.48
C ILE A 55 6.71 -3.66 13.25
N PHE A 56 6.86 -4.94 13.55
CA PHE A 56 7.96 -5.43 14.36
C PHE A 56 9.20 -5.73 13.52
N PRO A 57 10.41 -5.46 14.04
CA PRO A 57 11.65 -5.67 13.28
C PRO A 57 11.86 -7.12 12.85
N LEU A 58 12.44 -7.29 11.67
CA LEU A 58 12.94 -8.56 11.16
C LEU A 58 14.49 -8.58 11.29
N PRO A 59 15.15 -9.68 11.50
CA PRO A 59 14.72 -11.02 11.88
C PRO A 59 14.89 -11.24 13.38
N GLY A 60 14.05 -11.93 14.00
CA GLY A 60 14.16 -12.35 15.41
C GLY A 60 12.96 -13.19 15.79
N THR A 61 11.84 -12.94 15.20
CA THR A 61 10.59 -13.64 15.44
C THR A 61 10.01 -14.12 14.12
N ILE A 62 10.13 -15.42 13.87
CA ILE A 62 9.50 -16.09 12.72
C ILE A 62 7.97 -16.18 12.84
N PHE A 63 7.40 -15.65 13.91
CA PHE A 63 5.99 -15.78 14.26
C PHE A 63 5.16 -14.53 14.01
N VAL A 64 5.78 -13.39 13.63
CA VAL A 64 5.10 -12.14 13.33
C VAL A 64 4.95 -11.95 11.82
N HIS A 65 3.97 -11.12 11.44
CA HIS A 65 3.70 -10.84 10.05
C HIS A 65 4.80 -9.96 9.43
N ASN A 66 5.17 -10.30 8.20
CA ASN A 66 5.91 -9.44 7.32
C ASN A 66 4.95 -8.87 6.25
N ARG A 67 5.41 -7.90 5.44
CA ARG A 67 4.54 -7.28 4.44
C ARG A 67 4.02 -8.23 3.38
N LEU A 68 4.73 -9.33 3.08
CA LEU A 68 4.25 -10.34 2.13
C LEU A 68 3.05 -11.11 2.70
N THR A 69 3.15 -11.61 3.92
CA THR A 69 2.05 -12.36 4.56
C THR A 69 0.85 -11.45 4.79
N HIS A 70 1.07 -10.22 5.28
CA HIS A 70 0.02 -9.21 5.41
C HIS A 70 -0.69 -8.94 4.06
N SER A 71 0.05 -8.66 2.98
CA SER A 71 -0.55 -8.41 1.67
C SER A 71 -1.38 -9.59 1.15
N LEU A 72 -0.97 -10.84 1.45
CA LEU A 72 -1.75 -12.04 1.11
C LEU A 72 -3.04 -12.12 1.90
N GLU A 73 -3.01 -11.82 3.19
CA GLU A 73 -4.19 -11.80 4.07
C GLU A 73 -5.16 -10.70 3.67
N VAL A 74 -4.67 -9.49 3.44
CA VAL A 74 -5.46 -8.37 2.90
C VAL A 74 -6.12 -8.76 1.56
N SER A 75 -5.39 -9.47 0.70
CA SER A 75 -5.93 -9.95 -0.57
C SER A 75 -7.04 -10.99 -0.40
N CYS A 76 -6.97 -11.85 0.62
CA CYS A 76 -8.04 -12.81 0.94
C CYS A 76 -9.30 -12.11 1.44
N VAL A 77 -9.16 -11.14 2.34
CA VAL A 77 -10.27 -10.33 2.85
C VAL A 77 -10.87 -9.48 1.72
N GLY A 78 -10.03 -8.82 0.92
CA GLY A 78 -10.46 -8.03 -0.24
C GLY A 78 -11.25 -8.86 -1.27
N ARG A 79 -10.85 -10.10 -1.52
CA ARG A 79 -11.60 -11.02 -2.37
C ARG A 79 -12.99 -11.31 -1.80
N SER A 80 -13.08 -11.54 -0.50
CA SER A 80 -14.36 -11.80 0.17
C SER A 80 -15.27 -10.57 0.12
N LEU A 81 -14.75 -9.37 0.36
CA LEU A 81 -15.46 -8.11 0.19
C LEU A 81 -15.96 -7.94 -1.25
N GLY A 82 -15.11 -8.21 -2.24
CA GLY A 82 -15.48 -8.15 -3.65
C GLY A 82 -16.63 -9.09 -4.01
N ASN A 83 -16.64 -10.29 -3.46
CA ASN A 83 -17.73 -11.27 -3.66
C ASN A 83 -19.06 -10.78 -3.03
N ILE A 84 -19.02 -10.25 -1.79
CA ILE A 84 -20.19 -9.71 -1.11
C ILE A 84 -20.78 -8.55 -1.91
N VAL A 85 -19.93 -7.62 -2.34
CA VAL A 85 -20.37 -6.47 -3.13
C VAL A 85 -20.92 -6.89 -4.48
N THR A 86 -20.28 -7.83 -5.17
CA THR A 86 -20.81 -8.36 -6.45
C THR A 86 -22.20 -8.94 -6.29
N SER A 87 -22.42 -9.74 -5.24
CA SER A 87 -23.74 -10.32 -4.97
C SER A 87 -24.80 -9.23 -4.76
N GLY A 88 -24.52 -8.24 -3.90
CA GLY A 88 -25.47 -7.16 -3.64
C GLY A 88 -25.72 -6.23 -4.84
N LEU A 89 -24.70 -5.97 -5.67
CA LEU A 89 -24.89 -5.21 -6.91
C LEU A 89 -25.79 -5.97 -7.92
N ARG A 90 -25.65 -7.30 -8.00
CA ARG A 90 -26.51 -8.15 -8.84
C ARG A 90 -27.97 -8.12 -8.43
N GLU A 91 -28.25 -7.96 -7.16
CA GLU A 91 -29.63 -7.80 -6.68
C GLU A 91 -30.22 -6.42 -7.03
N ARG A 92 -29.37 -5.40 -7.18
CA ARG A 92 -29.81 -4.01 -7.48
C ARG A 92 -29.91 -3.69 -8.96
N TYR A 93 -29.07 -4.30 -9.78
CA TYR A 93 -28.93 -3.97 -11.21
C TYR A 93 -29.22 -5.20 -12.06
N GLU A 94 -30.24 -5.11 -12.95
CA GLU A 94 -30.66 -6.22 -13.83
C GLU A 94 -29.57 -6.69 -14.81
N ALA A 95 -28.72 -5.76 -15.26
CA ALA A 95 -27.65 -6.05 -16.19
C ALA A 95 -26.35 -5.34 -15.77
N LEU A 96 -25.36 -6.10 -15.38
CA LEU A 96 -24.02 -5.60 -15.12
C LEU A 96 -23.05 -6.15 -16.18
N PRO A 97 -22.14 -5.33 -16.70
CA PRO A 97 -21.28 -5.67 -17.84
C PRO A 97 -20.04 -6.52 -17.43
N PHE A 98 -20.08 -7.18 -16.27
CA PHE A 98 -18.93 -7.87 -15.72
C PHE A 98 -19.28 -9.26 -15.18
N TYR A 99 -18.28 -10.12 -15.07
CA TYR A 99 -18.41 -11.45 -14.49
C TYR A 99 -18.42 -11.40 -12.95
N ASP A 100 -18.98 -12.40 -12.31
CA ASP A 100 -19.10 -12.46 -10.83
C ASP A 100 -17.76 -12.36 -10.10
N SER A 101 -16.67 -12.80 -10.74
CA SER A 101 -15.33 -12.77 -10.15
C SER A 101 -14.55 -11.46 -10.40
N ASP A 102 -15.02 -10.55 -11.26
CA ASP A 102 -14.21 -9.42 -11.72
C ASP A 102 -13.87 -8.44 -10.59
N ILE A 103 -14.87 -8.00 -9.82
CA ILE A 103 -14.64 -7.10 -8.67
C ILE A 103 -13.70 -7.79 -7.65
N ALA A 104 -13.96 -9.05 -7.34
CA ALA A 104 -13.13 -9.80 -6.39
C ALA A 104 -11.67 -9.93 -6.87
N ASN A 105 -11.44 -10.15 -8.17
CA ASN A 105 -10.11 -10.24 -8.76
C ASN A 105 -9.40 -8.88 -8.77
N ILE A 106 -10.10 -7.78 -9.14
CA ILE A 106 -9.55 -6.43 -9.10
C ILE A 106 -9.12 -6.06 -7.68
N VAL A 107 -10.02 -6.20 -6.71
CA VAL A 107 -9.75 -5.86 -5.30
C VAL A 107 -8.64 -6.73 -4.75
N SER A 108 -8.65 -8.03 -5.02
CA SER A 108 -7.61 -8.97 -4.57
C SER A 108 -6.23 -8.59 -5.13
N ALA A 109 -6.14 -8.24 -6.43
CA ALA A 109 -4.89 -7.78 -7.05
C ALA A 109 -4.42 -6.44 -6.49
N ALA A 110 -5.33 -5.49 -6.27
CA ALA A 110 -5.01 -4.20 -5.67
C ALA A 110 -4.52 -4.34 -4.22
N CYS A 111 -5.12 -5.24 -3.44
CA CYS A 111 -4.68 -5.58 -2.10
C CYS A 111 -3.25 -6.15 -2.07
N LEU A 112 -2.84 -6.97 -3.05
CA LEU A 112 -1.44 -7.42 -3.13
C LEU A 112 -0.47 -6.27 -3.36
N ALA A 113 -0.92 -5.23 -4.05
CA ALA A 113 -0.07 -4.12 -4.48
C ALA A 113 0.01 -2.97 -3.46
N HIS A 114 -0.94 -2.85 -2.52
CA HIS A 114 -1.10 -1.68 -1.66
C HIS A 114 0.18 -1.29 -0.89
N ASP A 115 0.93 -2.28 -0.43
CA ASP A 115 2.15 -2.11 0.36
C ASP A 115 3.46 -2.16 -0.46
N MET A 116 3.39 -2.38 -1.78
CA MET A 116 4.59 -2.55 -2.61
C MET A 116 5.45 -1.30 -2.73
N GLY A 117 4.87 -0.12 -2.53
CA GLY A 117 5.56 1.16 -2.57
C GLY A 117 6.25 1.57 -1.27
N ASN A 118 5.99 0.89 -0.17
CA ASN A 118 6.58 1.23 1.11
C ASN A 118 8.11 1.02 1.08
N PRO A 119 8.89 2.01 1.57
CA PRO A 119 10.33 1.85 1.70
C PRO A 119 10.66 0.83 2.81
N PRO A 120 11.93 0.40 2.95
CA PRO A 120 12.38 -0.31 4.14
C PRO A 120 11.94 0.41 5.42
N PHE A 121 11.70 -0.34 6.49
CA PHE A 121 11.21 0.18 7.78
C PHE A 121 9.82 0.86 7.72
N GLY A 122 9.08 0.67 6.63
CA GLY A 122 7.69 1.10 6.48
C GLY A 122 7.45 2.60 6.72
N HIS A 123 6.47 2.94 7.55
CA HIS A 123 6.14 4.34 7.84
C HIS A 123 7.29 5.11 8.53
N SER A 124 8.17 4.42 9.25
CA SER A 124 9.37 5.06 9.79
C SER A 124 10.32 5.48 8.69
N GLY A 125 10.45 4.64 7.64
CA GLY A 125 11.18 4.98 6.43
C GLY A 125 10.58 6.17 5.66
N GLU A 126 9.26 6.23 5.51
CA GLU A 126 8.57 7.39 4.90
C GLU A 126 8.87 8.69 5.66
N ARG A 127 8.76 8.64 7.00
CA ARG A 127 9.06 9.80 7.86
C ARG A 127 10.53 10.21 7.75
N ALA A 128 11.45 9.24 7.72
CA ALA A 128 12.88 9.49 7.59
C ALA A 128 13.23 10.17 6.25
N ILE A 129 12.65 9.69 5.14
CA ILE A 129 12.81 10.30 3.81
C ILE A 129 12.26 11.74 3.82
N SER A 130 11.04 11.92 4.29
CA SER A 130 10.40 13.23 4.33
C SER A 130 11.16 14.24 5.22
N ALA A 131 11.65 13.82 6.38
CA ALA A 131 12.45 14.64 7.29
C ALA A 131 13.80 15.01 6.67
N PHE A 132 14.46 14.08 5.96
CA PHE A 132 15.72 14.35 5.28
C PHE A 132 15.62 15.50 4.28
N PHE A 133 14.54 15.56 3.48
CA PHE A 133 14.31 16.65 2.52
C PHE A 133 13.72 17.91 3.17
N ARG A 134 12.96 17.81 4.26
CA ARG A 134 12.31 18.95 4.88
C ARG A 134 13.24 19.76 5.77
N GLU A 135 14.05 19.09 6.59
CA GLU A 135 14.86 19.69 7.67
C GLU A 135 16.28 19.12 7.77
N GLY A 136 16.61 18.11 6.97
CA GLY A 136 17.94 17.50 6.91
C GLY A 136 18.82 18.06 5.79
N ALA A 137 19.91 17.35 5.49
CA ALA A 137 20.86 17.74 4.46
C ALA A 137 20.24 17.88 3.06
N GLY A 138 19.15 17.16 2.80
CA GLY A 138 18.46 17.22 1.52
C GLY A 138 17.78 18.55 1.21
N ALA A 139 17.53 19.40 2.21
CA ALA A 139 16.89 20.70 2.01
C ALA A 139 17.70 21.63 1.09
N GLU A 140 19.00 21.42 0.95
CA GLU A 140 19.86 22.20 0.05
C GLU A 140 19.48 22.09 -1.43
N TRP A 141 18.73 21.06 -1.84
CA TRP A 141 18.34 20.85 -3.24
C TRP A 141 17.00 21.48 -3.60
N GLU A 142 16.28 22.10 -2.66
CA GLU A 142 14.96 22.68 -2.91
C GLU A 142 14.99 23.72 -4.04
N ASP A 143 15.91 24.70 -3.96
CA ASP A 143 16.02 25.75 -4.96
C ASP A 143 16.33 25.19 -6.35
N ALA A 144 17.21 24.19 -6.44
CA ALA A 144 17.54 23.54 -7.71
C ALA A 144 16.31 22.82 -8.30
N VAL A 145 15.59 22.03 -7.48
CA VAL A 145 14.37 21.34 -7.92
C VAL A 145 13.30 22.33 -8.41
N ARG A 146 13.04 23.39 -7.64
CA ARG A 146 12.02 24.40 -8.01
C ARG A 146 12.41 25.18 -9.25
N SER A 147 13.67 25.56 -9.40
CA SER A 147 14.16 26.29 -10.59
C SER A 147 14.10 25.46 -11.87
N GLU A 148 14.22 24.14 -11.75
CA GLU A 148 14.05 23.17 -12.83
C GLU A 148 12.58 22.84 -13.14
N GLY A 149 11.60 23.42 -12.41
CA GLY A 149 10.17 23.16 -12.56
C GLY A 149 9.71 21.89 -11.86
N GLY A 150 10.54 21.28 -11.02
CA GLY A 150 10.19 20.09 -10.22
C GLY A 150 9.31 20.45 -9.02
N ARG A 151 8.60 19.44 -8.51
CA ARG A 151 7.68 19.55 -7.36
C ARG A 151 8.38 19.12 -6.07
N TRP A 152 8.77 20.07 -5.23
CA TRP A 152 9.47 19.79 -3.98
C TRP A 152 8.60 19.07 -2.94
N GLU A 153 7.29 19.33 -2.97
CA GLU A 153 6.29 18.74 -2.10
C GLU A 153 6.25 17.22 -2.18
N ASP A 154 6.63 16.64 -3.32
CA ASP A 154 6.71 15.19 -3.52
C ASP A 154 7.72 14.52 -2.58
N PHE A 155 8.77 15.23 -2.21
CA PHE A 155 9.87 14.71 -1.39
C PHE A 155 9.68 14.99 0.10
N ILE A 156 9.29 16.22 0.46
CA ILE A 156 9.05 16.57 1.87
C ILE A 156 7.79 15.93 2.47
N ARG A 157 6.99 15.27 1.62
CA ARG A 157 5.77 14.54 1.97
C ARG A 157 5.79 13.12 1.44
N PHE A 158 6.97 12.54 1.23
CA PHE A 158 7.10 11.21 0.61
C PHE A 158 6.09 10.22 1.18
N GLU A 159 5.39 9.50 0.29
CA GLU A 159 4.24 8.67 0.62
C GLU A 159 4.29 7.33 -0.14
N GLY A 160 4.14 6.21 0.62
CA GLY A 160 4.23 4.86 0.08
C GLY A 160 3.13 4.53 -0.94
N ASN A 161 1.91 5.07 -0.79
CA ASN A 161 0.85 4.85 -1.78
C ASN A 161 1.19 5.50 -3.13
N ALA A 162 1.71 6.73 -3.12
CA ALA A 162 2.18 7.38 -4.35
C ALA A 162 3.33 6.60 -4.99
N ASN A 163 4.24 6.10 -4.17
CA ASN A 163 5.34 5.28 -4.63
C ASN A 163 4.89 3.89 -5.15
N ALA A 164 3.81 3.31 -4.61
CA ALA A 164 3.21 2.09 -5.15
C ALA A 164 2.66 2.34 -6.56
N PHE A 165 1.93 3.45 -6.77
CA PHE A 165 1.43 3.80 -8.09
C PHE A 165 2.58 4.01 -9.08
N ARG A 166 3.65 4.75 -8.69
CA ARG A 166 4.85 4.91 -9.51
C ARG A 166 5.51 3.57 -9.84
N LEU A 167 5.74 2.70 -8.86
CA LEU A 167 6.36 1.39 -9.07
C LEU A 167 5.61 0.55 -10.13
N LEU A 168 4.29 0.68 -10.18
CA LEU A 168 3.42 -0.10 -11.06
C LEU A 168 3.27 0.50 -12.46
N THR A 169 3.39 1.81 -12.59
CA THR A 169 3.16 2.54 -13.85
C THR A 169 4.45 3.00 -14.52
N HIS A 170 5.47 3.36 -13.74
CA HIS A 170 6.73 3.87 -14.27
C HIS A 170 7.48 2.85 -15.12
N ARG A 171 8.02 3.32 -16.24
CA ARG A 171 8.88 2.55 -17.12
C ARG A 171 10.32 2.60 -16.64
N PHE A 172 10.71 1.66 -15.79
CA PHE A 172 12.11 1.48 -15.44
C PHE A 172 12.96 1.04 -16.65
N GLU A 173 14.26 1.34 -16.63
CA GLU A 173 15.17 0.98 -17.71
C GLU A 173 15.11 -0.52 -18.07
N GLY A 174 15.14 -0.81 -19.34
CA GLY A 174 15.08 -2.18 -19.86
C GLY A 174 13.68 -2.84 -19.80
N ARG A 175 12.66 -2.14 -19.28
CA ARG A 175 11.28 -2.65 -19.25
C ARG A 175 10.47 -2.20 -20.47
N ARG A 176 9.43 -2.97 -20.77
CA ARG A 176 8.43 -2.60 -21.78
C ARG A 176 7.60 -1.40 -21.29
N PRO A 177 6.98 -0.63 -22.21
CA PRO A 177 6.02 0.40 -21.84
C PRO A 177 4.90 -0.10 -20.92
N GLY A 178 4.35 0.79 -20.08
CA GLY A 178 3.25 0.50 -19.16
C GLY A 178 3.66 -0.17 -17.85
N GLY A 179 4.93 -0.17 -17.49
CA GLY A 179 5.39 -0.71 -16.23
C GLY A 179 4.99 -2.18 -16.03
N PHE A 180 4.12 -2.46 -15.07
CA PHE A 180 3.50 -3.79 -14.86
C PHE A 180 2.40 -4.09 -15.88
N ALA A 181 1.98 -3.12 -16.66
CA ALA A 181 0.88 -3.20 -17.62
C ALA A 181 -0.40 -3.81 -17.01
N LEU A 182 -0.79 -3.27 -15.85
CA LEU A 182 -2.03 -3.61 -15.18
C LEU A 182 -3.23 -2.96 -15.86
N THR A 183 -4.42 -3.47 -15.57
CA THR A 183 -5.66 -2.85 -16.01
C THR A 183 -5.89 -1.53 -15.29
N TYR A 184 -6.61 -0.62 -15.95
CA TYR A 184 -6.96 0.68 -15.36
C TYR A 184 -7.77 0.53 -14.08
N SER A 185 -8.71 -0.44 -14.04
CA SER A 185 -9.50 -0.72 -12.85
C SER A 185 -8.64 -1.15 -11.67
N THR A 186 -7.66 -2.03 -11.88
CA THR A 186 -6.71 -2.44 -10.83
C THR A 186 -5.85 -1.28 -10.38
N LEU A 187 -5.31 -0.47 -11.31
CA LEU A 187 -4.49 0.70 -10.97
C LEU A 187 -5.27 1.76 -10.18
N ALA A 188 -6.51 2.06 -10.59
CA ALA A 188 -7.36 3.00 -9.88
C ALA A 188 -7.73 2.51 -8.47
N SER A 189 -7.86 1.18 -8.26
CA SER A 189 -8.18 0.58 -6.98
C SER A 189 -7.05 0.72 -5.93
N ILE A 190 -5.82 1.05 -6.35
CA ILE A 190 -4.68 1.24 -5.45
C ILE A 190 -4.57 2.70 -4.98
N VAL A 191 -5.09 3.66 -5.74
CA VAL A 191 -4.93 5.09 -5.46
C VAL A 191 -5.93 5.56 -4.41
N LYS A 192 -5.56 5.41 -3.14
CA LYS A 192 -6.36 5.81 -1.97
C LYS A 192 -6.60 7.32 -1.89
N TYR A 193 -5.62 8.11 -2.35
CA TYR A 193 -5.62 9.58 -2.30
C TYR A 193 -5.51 10.14 -3.72
N PRO A 194 -6.62 10.30 -4.46
CA PRO A 194 -6.59 10.64 -5.89
C PRO A 194 -6.29 12.12 -6.15
N TYR A 195 -5.16 12.59 -5.64
CA TYR A 195 -4.60 13.93 -5.80
C TYR A 195 -3.09 13.93 -5.60
N SER A 196 -2.44 14.98 -6.09
CA SER A 196 -1.00 15.16 -6.00
C SER A 196 -0.57 15.71 -4.62
N SER A 197 0.73 15.75 -4.37
CA SER A 197 1.33 16.29 -3.14
C SER A 197 0.94 17.75 -2.85
N LEU A 198 0.54 18.53 -3.87
CA LEU A 198 0.07 19.90 -3.69
C LEU A 198 -1.25 19.98 -2.91
N SER A 199 -2.10 18.95 -3.01
CA SER A 199 -3.39 18.85 -2.31
C SER A 199 -3.34 18.03 -1.03
N ALA A 200 -2.17 17.56 -0.61
CA ALA A 200 -2.01 16.63 0.52
C ALA A 200 -2.43 17.21 1.89
N GLY A 201 -2.51 18.53 2.02
CA GLY A 201 -2.88 19.18 3.28
C GLY A 201 -1.97 18.81 4.44
N GLY A 202 -2.49 18.92 5.68
CA GLY A 202 -1.73 18.64 6.90
C GLY A 202 -1.47 17.14 7.18
N LYS A 203 -2.13 16.23 6.45
CA LYS A 203 -1.95 14.77 6.64
C LYS A 203 -0.78 14.20 5.83
N ASN A 204 -0.16 14.99 4.93
CA ASN A 204 0.94 14.57 4.05
C ASN A 204 0.64 13.31 3.23
N LYS A 205 -0.63 13.05 2.87
CA LYS A 205 -1.07 11.89 2.10
C LYS A 205 -1.45 12.31 0.70
N PHE A 206 -0.96 11.61 -0.33
CA PHE A 206 -1.27 11.83 -1.74
C PHE A 206 -1.08 10.54 -2.54
N GLY A 207 -1.58 10.46 -3.76
CA GLY A 207 -1.68 9.20 -4.50
C GLY A 207 -0.71 9.05 -5.67
N TYR A 208 -0.08 10.12 -6.15
CA TYR A 208 0.88 10.07 -7.25
C TYR A 208 1.83 11.27 -7.24
N PHE A 209 3.08 11.03 -7.68
CA PHE A 209 4.08 12.09 -7.87
C PHE A 209 3.78 12.91 -9.12
N ALA A 210 4.49 14.03 -9.29
CA ALA A 210 4.35 14.88 -10.47
C ALA A 210 4.55 14.12 -11.79
N THR A 211 5.44 13.14 -11.80
CA THR A 211 5.75 12.30 -12.97
C THR A 211 4.65 11.32 -13.36
N GLU A 212 3.74 10.97 -12.46
CA GLU A 212 2.63 10.06 -12.69
C GLU A 212 1.26 10.77 -12.81
N GLU A 213 1.23 12.11 -12.70
CA GLU A 213 -0.02 12.89 -12.71
C GLU A 213 -0.82 12.71 -14.01
N GLU A 214 -0.15 12.81 -15.17
CA GLU A 214 -0.77 12.60 -16.48
C GLU A 214 -1.29 11.16 -16.64
N THR A 215 -0.54 10.18 -16.16
CA THR A 215 -0.95 8.77 -16.19
C THR A 215 -2.22 8.55 -15.37
N PHE A 216 -2.32 9.15 -14.18
CA PHE A 216 -3.54 9.03 -13.38
C PHE A 216 -4.70 9.76 -14.03
N ALA A 217 -4.47 10.95 -14.60
CA ALA A 217 -5.50 11.71 -15.32
C ALA A 217 -6.07 10.91 -16.51
N GLU A 218 -5.22 10.23 -17.30
CA GLU A 218 -5.66 9.34 -18.38
C GLU A 218 -6.55 8.19 -17.85
N ILE A 219 -6.12 7.53 -16.77
CA ILE A 219 -6.89 6.45 -16.14
C ILE A 219 -8.24 6.98 -15.63
N ALA A 220 -8.23 8.11 -14.93
CA ALA A 220 -9.43 8.71 -14.37
C ALA A 220 -10.45 9.12 -15.46
N GLN A 221 -9.95 9.72 -16.54
CA GLN A 221 -10.80 10.07 -17.69
C GLN A 221 -11.42 8.83 -18.34
N HIS A 222 -10.61 7.79 -18.56
CA HIS A 222 -11.12 6.57 -19.21
C HIS A 222 -12.17 5.84 -18.37
N LEU A 223 -11.96 5.78 -17.05
CA LEU A 223 -12.89 5.14 -16.11
C LEU A 223 -14.09 6.03 -15.73
N GLY A 224 -14.11 7.29 -16.17
CA GLY A 224 -15.17 8.23 -15.80
C GLY A 224 -15.16 8.61 -14.33
N ILE A 225 -13.97 8.62 -13.69
CA ILE A 225 -13.81 9.07 -12.31
C ILE A 225 -14.03 10.58 -12.26
N LEU A 226 -14.91 11.03 -11.36
CA LEU A 226 -15.30 12.42 -11.26
C LEU A 226 -14.12 13.30 -10.81
N ARG A 227 -13.91 14.41 -11.54
CA ARG A 227 -13.00 15.46 -11.09
C ARG A 227 -13.76 16.39 -10.15
N LEU A 228 -13.28 16.52 -8.92
CA LEU A 228 -13.89 17.34 -7.86
C LEU A 228 -13.31 18.74 -7.79
N GLN A 229 -12.07 18.92 -8.27
CA GLN A 229 -11.35 20.20 -8.31
C GLN A 229 -10.41 20.21 -9.50
N ASP A 230 -10.29 21.37 -10.17
CA ASP A 230 -9.50 21.53 -11.40
C ASP A 230 -8.04 21.96 -11.17
N SER A 231 -7.76 22.73 -10.12
CA SER A 231 -6.39 23.25 -9.88
C SER A 231 -6.12 23.46 -8.38
N PRO A 232 -5.18 22.71 -7.79
CA PRO A 232 -4.63 21.45 -8.32
C PRO A 232 -5.72 20.38 -8.48
N GLU A 233 -5.52 19.44 -9.40
CA GLU A 233 -6.53 18.41 -9.69
C GLU A 233 -6.78 17.51 -8.49
N VAL A 234 -8.06 17.32 -8.16
CA VAL A 234 -8.53 16.37 -7.15
C VAL A 234 -9.68 15.56 -7.75
N TYR A 235 -9.57 14.26 -7.69
CA TYR A 235 -10.59 13.33 -8.18
C TYR A 235 -11.38 12.70 -7.03
N ALA A 236 -12.57 12.17 -7.34
CA ALA A 236 -13.27 11.26 -6.45
C ALA A 236 -12.47 9.98 -6.26
N ARG A 237 -12.62 9.34 -5.11
CA ARG A 237 -12.04 8.02 -4.90
C ARG A 237 -12.73 7.01 -5.82
N TYR A 238 -11.93 6.19 -6.49
CA TYR A 238 -12.46 5.08 -7.27
C TYR A 238 -13.21 4.11 -6.33
N PRO A 239 -14.43 3.63 -6.69
CA PRO A 239 -15.27 2.90 -5.74
C PRO A 239 -14.59 1.71 -5.07
N LEU A 240 -13.83 0.90 -5.81
CA LEU A 240 -13.20 -0.29 -5.25
C LEU A 240 -12.04 0.01 -4.28
N VAL A 241 -11.52 1.24 -4.24
CA VAL A 241 -10.52 1.67 -3.23
C VAL A 241 -11.07 1.51 -1.81
N PHE A 242 -12.38 1.74 -1.60
CA PHE A 242 -12.98 1.57 -0.27
C PHE A 242 -12.93 0.13 0.22
N LEU A 243 -13.01 -0.85 -0.71
CA LEU A 243 -12.88 -2.27 -0.36
C LEU A 243 -11.42 -2.65 -0.06
N VAL A 244 -10.47 -2.09 -0.81
CA VAL A 244 -9.03 -2.28 -0.55
C VAL A 244 -8.65 -1.69 0.81
N GLU A 245 -9.10 -0.46 1.10
CA GLU A 245 -8.89 0.20 2.38
C GLU A 245 -9.50 -0.59 3.54
N ALA A 246 -10.74 -1.07 3.39
CA ALA A 246 -11.40 -1.87 4.42
C ALA A 246 -10.68 -3.20 4.67
N ALA A 247 -10.20 -3.86 3.62
CA ALA A 247 -9.44 -5.10 3.75
C ALA A 247 -8.14 -4.88 4.53
N ASP A 248 -7.41 -3.80 4.24
CA ASP A 248 -6.20 -3.41 4.94
C ASP A 248 -6.50 -3.05 6.40
N ASP A 249 -7.49 -2.18 6.65
CA ASP A 249 -7.89 -1.77 7.99
C ASP A 249 -8.29 -2.95 8.89
N ILE A 250 -9.04 -3.92 8.35
CA ILE A 250 -9.43 -5.14 9.08
C ILE A 250 -8.19 -5.98 9.44
N CYS A 251 -7.35 -6.28 8.44
CA CYS A 251 -6.15 -7.10 8.67
C CYS A 251 -5.17 -6.40 9.61
N TYR A 252 -4.88 -5.13 9.38
CA TYR A 252 -3.95 -4.36 10.18
C TYR A 252 -4.34 -4.34 11.67
N GLN A 253 -5.59 -4.02 11.98
CA GLN A 253 -6.05 -3.96 13.38
C GLN A 253 -5.95 -5.31 14.09
N ILE A 254 -6.34 -6.39 13.42
CA ILE A 254 -6.45 -7.72 14.04
C ILE A 254 -5.10 -8.41 14.13
N MET A 255 -4.29 -8.33 13.07
CA MET A 255 -2.98 -8.99 13.04
C MET A 255 -1.97 -8.32 13.96
N ASP A 256 -2.00 -7.00 14.12
CA ASP A 256 -1.14 -6.30 15.05
C ASP A 256 -1.37 -6.70 16.51
N LEU A 257 -2.64 -6.90 16.90
CA LEU A 257 -3.00 -7.39 18.22
C LEU A 257 -2.55 -8.85 18.41
N GLU A 258 -2.70 -9.70 17.41
CA GLU A 258 -2.21 -11.09 17.46
C GLU A 258 -0.68 -11.15 17.57
N ASP A 259 0.04 -10.36 16.78
CA ASP A 259 1.50 -10.30 16.82
C ASP A 259 2.00 -9.76 18.17
N ALA A 260 1.36 -8.72 18.70
CA ALA A 260 1.69 -8.21 20.03
C ALA A 260 1.47 -9.26 21.14
N TYR A 261 0.42 -10.08 21.02
CA TYR A 261 0.21 -11.21 21.92
C TYR A 261 1.32 -12.26 21.76
N LYS A 262 1.67 -12.66 20.53
CA LYS A 262 2.75 -13.63 20.26
C LYS A 262 4.10 -13.16 20.80
N LEU A 263 4.37 -11.87 20.74
CA LEU A 263 5.56 -11.21 21.28
C LEU A 263 5.48 -10.97 22.80
N ARG A 264 4.36 -11.33 23.45
CA ARG A 264 4.11 -11.11 24.89
C ARG A 264 4.12 -9.63 25.32
N ILE A 265 3.83 -8.73 24.39
CA ILE A 265 3.61 -7.30 24.66
C ILE A 265 2.26 -7.12 25.34
N ILE A 266 1.27 -7.90 24.94
CA ILE A 266 -0.05 -7.94 25.57
C ILE A 266 -0.40 -9.37 26.02
N SER A 267 -1.26 -9.49 27.04
CA SER A 267 -1.69 -10.77 27.59
C SER A 267 -2.77 -11.43 26.75
N TYR A 268 -3.01 -12.74 27.00
CA TYR A 268 -4.14 -13.47 26.42
C TYR A 268 -5.48 -12.83 26.79
N GLU A 269 -5.62 -12.39 28.04
CA GLU A 269 -6.83 -11.77 28.56
C GLU A 269 -7.15 -10.46 27.82
N GLU A 270 -6.13 -9.66 27.54
CA GLU A 270 -6.27 -8.39 26.81
C GLU A 270 -6.65 -8.62 25.34
N VAL A 271 -5.92 -9.48 24.60
CA VAL A 271 -6.24 -9.74 23.18
C VAL A 271 -7.61 -10.41 23.03
N SER A 272 -7.96 -11.33 23.94
CA SER A 272 -9.27 -12.00 23.92
C SER A 272 -10.42 -11.01 24.19
N HIS A 273 -10.24 -10.07 25.15
CA HIS A 273 -11.21 -9.03 25.43
C HIS A 273 -11.40 -8.09 24.24
N LEU A 274 -10.30 -7.66 23.61
CA LEU A 274 -10.36 -6.81 22.41
C LEU A 274 -11.07 -7.51 21.26
N PHE A 275 -10.74 -8.77 20.97
CA PHE A 275 -11.40 -9.51 19.87
C PHE A 275 -12.89 -9.73 20.14
N MET A 276 -13.26 -10.05 21.39
CA MET A 276 -14.68 -10.23 21.75
C MET A 276 -15.47 -8.93 21.62
N SER A 277 -14.85 -7.75 21.77
CA SER A 277 -15.53 -6.47 21.63
C SER A 277 -15.98 -6.12 20.23
N PHE A 278 -15.47 -6.82 19.20
CA PHE A 278 -15.92 -6.67 17.80
C PHE A 278 -17.17 -7.48 17.48
N LEU A 279 -17.52 -8.48 18.31
CA LEU A 279 -18.62 -9.40 18.06
C LEU A 279 -19.88 -8.93 18.80
N ASP A 280 -21.03 -9.20 18.20
CA ASP A 280 -22.30 -8.97 18.87
C ASP A 280 -22.51 -9.96 20.04
N ILE A 281 -23.58 -9.76 20.82
CA ILE A 281 -23.82 -10.56 22.04
C ILE A 281 -24.02 -12.05 21.72
N GLU A 282 -24.73 -12.38 20.65
CA GLU A 282 -25.01 -13.76 20.25
C GLU A 282 -23.73 -14.46 19.78
N GLU A 283 -22.92 -13.78 18.98
CA GLU A 283 -21.63 -14.27 18.55
C GLU A 283 -20.63 -14.42 19.68
N GLN A 284 -20.64 -13.51 20.67
CA GLN A 284 -19.82 -13.63 21.88
C GLN A 284 -20.19 -14.86 22.68
N ASP A 285 -21.48 -15.15 22.86
CA ASP A 285 -21.93 -16.33 23.64
C ASP A 285 -21.55 -17.62 22.90
N THR A 286 -21.78 -17.68 21.60
CA THR A 286 -21.34 -18.81 20.75
C THR A 286 -19.83 -18.99 20.84
N SER A 287 -19.06 -17.90 20.74
CA SER A 287 -17.60 -17.96 20.82
C SER A 287 -17.12 -18.44 22.18
N ARG A 288 -17.74 -18.00 23.29
CA ARG A 288 -17.41 -18.49 24.64
C ARG A 288 -17.61 -19.99 24.79
N GLU A 289 -18.67 -20.55 24.19
CA GLU A 289 -18.90 -21.99 24.20
C GLU A 289 -17.80 -22.74 23.45
N VAL A 290 -17.44 -22.32 22.24
CA VAL A 290 -16.37 -22.95 21.45
C VAL A 290 -15.02 -22.85 22.16
N LEU A 291 -14.69 -21.69 22.75
CA LEU A 291 -13.44 -21.50 23.48
C LEU A 291 -13.25 -22.43 24.67
N ARG A 292 -14.34 -22.94 25.29
CA ARG A 292 -14.25 -23.94 26.35
C ARG A 292 -13.71 -25.27 25.86
N SER A 293 -13.89 -25.60 24.58
CA SER A 293 -13.42 -26.85 23.96
C SER A 293 -11.97 -26.77 23.46
N ILE A 294 -11.39 -25.57 23.40
CA ILE A 294 -10.02 -25.35 22.90
C ILE A 294 -9.09 -25.20 24.11
N GLU A 295 -8.10 -26.05 24.25
CA GLU A 295 -7.16 -26.01 25.39
C GLU A 295 -6.04 -24.99 25.17
N ASP A 296 -5.45 -24.95 23.96
CA ASP A 296 -4.32 -24.07 23.63
C ASP A 296 -4.74 -22.62 23.46
N ARG A 297 -4.01 -21.70 24.11
CA ARG A 297 -4.33 -20.27 24.09
C ARG A 297 -4.09 -19.64 22.70
N ASN A 298 -3.10 -20.11 21.94
CA ASN A 298 -2.86 -19.59 20.60
C ASN A 298 -3.98 -19.99 19.65
N GLU A 299 -4.47 -21.23 19.78
CA GLU A 299 -5.64 -21.70 19.01
C GLU A 299 -6.91 -20.92 19.37
N ARG A 300 -7.09 -20.52 20.64
CA ARG A 300 -8.19 -19.64 21.07
C ARG A 300 -8.10 -18.27 20.39
N VAL A 301 -6.91 -17.68 20.36
CA VAL A 301 -6.68 -16.38 19.67
C VAL A 301 -6.92 -16.52 18.17
N ALA A 302 -6.42 -17.58 17.53
CA ALA A 302 -6.63 -17.86 16.11
C ALA A 302 -8.12 -18.04 15.76
N TYR A 303 -8.88 -18.74 16.61
CA TYR A 303 -10.33 -18.86 16.47
C TYR A 303 -11.02 -17.49 16.53
N LEU A 304 -10.76 -16.70 17.58
CA LEU A 304 -11.34 -15.36 17.73
C LEU A 304 -10.98 -14.46 16.55
N ARG A 305 -9.70 -14.45 16.13
CA ARG A 305 -9.25 -13.73 14.94
C ARG A 305 -10.13 -14.05 13.73
N SER A 306 -10.35 -15.33 13.44
CA SER A 306 -11.13 -15.73 12.27
C SER A 306 -12.60 -15.28 12.37
N ARG A 307 -13.18 -15.30 13.56
CA ARG A 307 -14.54 -14.79 13.81
C ARG A 307 -14.65 -13.31 13.55
N VAL A 308 -13.73 -12.53 14.12
CA VAL A 308 -13.71 -11.06 13.97
C VAL A 308 -13.48 -10.65 12.52
N ILE A 309 -12.53 -11.28 11.82
CA ILE A 309 -12.28 -10.97 10.40
C ILE A 309 -13.54 -11.24 9.56
N ASN A 310 -14.22 -12.37 9.77
CA ASN A 310 -15.43 -12.67 9.04
C ASN A 310 -16.55 -11.66 9.33
N HIS A 311 -16.79 -11.35 10.60
CA HIS A 311 -17.80 -10.39 11.04
C HIS A 311 -17.56 -8.99 10.43
N LEU A 312 -16.34 -8.45 10.55
CA LEU A 312 -15.99 -7.14 9.99
C LEU A 312 -16.04 -7.12 8.45
N THR A 313 -15.69 -8.23 7.78
CA THR A 313 -15.78 -8.35 6.33
C THR A 313 -17.23 -8.24 5.87
N GLU A 314 -18.16 -8.93 6.55
CA GLU A 314 -19.58 -8.84 6.25
C GLU A 314 -20.14 -7.44 6.53
N ALA A 315 -19.78 -6.84 7.67
CA ALA A 315 -20.22 -5.49 8.04
C ALA A 315 -19.74 -4.44 7.04
N CYS A 316 -18.46 -4.47 6.65
CA CYS A 316 -17.91 -3.55 5.64
C CYS A 316 -18.50 -3.77 4.25
N GLY A 317 -18.76 -5.01 3.84
CA GLY A 317 -19.44 -5.31 2.57
C GLY A 317 -20.87 -4.74 2.51
N LYS A 318 -21.63 -4.89 3.60
CA LYS A 318 -22.97 -4.29 3.74
C LYS A 318 -22.91 -2.76 3.73
N ALA A 319 -21.95 -2.17 4.46
CA ALA A 319 -21.77 -0.72 4.47
C ALA A 319 -21.41 -0.17 3.07
N PHE A 320 -20.55 -0.85 2.31
CA PHE A 320 -20.26 -0.45 0.94
C PHE A 320 -21.54 -0.39 0.09
N LEU A 321 -22.37 -1.41 0.16
CA LEU A 321 -23.65 -1.45 -0.59
C LEU A 321 -24.63 -0.39 -0.12
N GLU A 322 -24.67 -0.06 1.16
CA GLU A 322 -25.52 1.00 1.71
C GLU A 322 -25.10 2.36 1.19
N TYR A 323 -23.80 2.67 1.20
CA TYR A 323 -23.23 3.95 0.77
C TYR A 323 -22.84 3.98 -0.72
N GLU A 324 -23.14 2.95 -1.51
CA GLU A 324 -22.81 2.90 -2.94
C GLU A 324 -23.31 4.13 -3.72
N PRO A 325 -24.52 4.64 -3.50
CA PRO A 325 -24.97 5.85 -4.20
C PRO A 325 -24.08 7.07 -3.95
N GLU A 326 -23.68 7.32 -2.70
CA GLU A 326 -22.80 8.44 -2.31
C GLU A 326 -21.35 8.21 -2.75
N ILE A 327 -20.90 6.96 -2.78
CA ILE A 327 -19.61 6.58 -3.36
C ILE A 327 -19.59 6.93 -4.85
N MET A 328 -20.65 6.60 -5.58
CA MET A 328 -20.77 6.85 -7.03
C MET A 328 -20.88 8.33 -7.38
N THR A 329 -21.34 9.19 -6.47
CA THR A 329 -21.33 10.66 -6.65
C THR A 329 -20.04 11.31 -6.14
N GLY A 330 -19.13 10.56 -5.47
CA GLY A 330 -17.89 11.07 -4.86
C GLY A 330 -18.12 11.87 -3.58
N GLU A 331 -19.30 11.79 -2.98
CA GLU A 331 -19.65 12.47 -1.72
C GLU A 331 -19.19 11.69 -0.50
N PHE A 332 -19.18 10.35 -0.57
CA PHE A 332 -18.71 9.49 0.50
C PHE A 332 -17.17 9.53 0.61
N ARG A 333 -16.64 9.80 1.81
CA ARG A 333 -15.19 9.99 2.05
C ARG A 333 -14.64 9.23 3.24
N SER A 334 -15.51 8.63 4.05
CA SER A 334 -15.12 7.92 5.27
C SER A 334 -14.57 6.53 4.95
N PRO A 335 -13.61 5.99 5.74
CA PRO A 335 -13.31 4.56 5.70
C PRO A 335 -14.56 3.75 6.05
N LEU A 336 -14.75 2.58 5.43
CA LEU A 336 -15.92 1.72 5.72
C LEU A 336 -15.94 1.26 7.18
N VAL A 337 -14.79 0.96 7.79
CA VAL A 337 -14.69 0.59 9.21
C VAL A 337 -15.15 1.70 10.18
N ALA A 338 -15.30 2.93 9.71
CA ALA A 338 -15.75 4.04 10.54
C ALA A 338 -17.28 4.23 10.53
N VAL A 339 -18.01 3.53 9.65
CA VAL A 339 -19.47 3.67 9.47
C VAL A 339 -20.24 2.38 9.76
N ILE A 340 -19.53 1.28 10.12
CA ILE A 340 -20.13 0.02 10.56
C ILE A 340 -20.54 0.08 12.04
N PRO A 341 -21.44 -0.79 12.53
CA PRO A 341 -21.83 -0.85 13.94
C PRO A 341 -20.62 -1.00 14.90
N GLU A 342 -19.58 -1.70 14.48
CA GLU A 342 -18.35 -1.98 15.24
C GLU A 342 -17.34 -0.83 15.24
N ALA A 343 -17.66 0.33 14.68
CA ALA A 343 -16.73 1.47 14.54
C ALA A 343 -16.08 1.90 15.87
N GLU A 344 -16.81 1.83 16.99
CA GLU A 344 -16.25 2.16 18.32
C GLU A 344 -15.26 1.07 18.80
N ALA A 345 -15.50 -0.20 18.51
CA ALA A 345 -14.56 -1.28 18.79
C ALA A 345 -13.27 -1.11 17.96
N CYS A 346 -13.40 -0.78 16.65
CA CYS A 346 -12.28 -0.44 15.78
C CYS A 346 -11.44 0.72 16.34
N LYS A 347 -12.09 1.81 16.77
CA LYS A 347 -11.41 2.95 17.39
C LYS A 347 -10.73 2.58 18.71
N ALA A 348 -11.37 1.74 19.52
CA ALA A 348 -10.81 1.29 20.81
C ALA A 348 -9.56 0.44 20.58
N ALA A 349 -9.60 -0.51 19.63
CA ALA A 349 -8.47 -1.33 19.25
C ALA A 349 -7.31 -0.48 18.70
N SER A 350 -7.59 0.49 17.82
CA SER A 350 -6.58 1.41 17.30
C SER A 350 -5.92 2.26 18.40
N ARG A 351 -6.71 2.79 19.34
CA ARG A 351 -6.16 3.54 20.51
C ARG A 351 -5.31 2.64 21.40
N TYR A 352 -5.73 1.39 21.59
CA TYR A 352 -4.98 0.42 22.37
C TYR A 352 -3.63 0.09 21.71
N ALA A 353 -3.65 -0.20 20.40
CA ALA A 353 -2.45 -0.49 19.62
C ALA A 353 -1.47 0.71 19.63
N TYR A 354 -1.98 1.93 19.45
CA TYR A 354 -1.15 3.13 19.51
C TYR A 354 -0.43 3.27 20.86
N LYS A 355 -1.13 3.00 21.96
CA LYS A 355 -0.60 3.17 23.31
C LYS A 355 0.37 2.07 23.72
N HIS A 356 0.14 0.83 23.30
CA HIS A 356 0.84 -0.34 23.86
C HIS A 356 1.74 -1.06 22.85
N ILE A 357 1.46 -0.91 21.53
CA ILE A 357 2.18 -1.64 20.46
C ILE A 357 3.18 -0.71 19.76
N TYR A 358 2.70 0.42 19.20
CA TYR A 358 3.54 1.27 18.36
C TYR A 358 4.54 2.12 19.15
N THR A 359 4.39 2.20 20.46
CA THR A 359 5.35 2.82 21.37
C THR A 359 6.28 1.81 22.04
N ALA A 360 6.21 0.53 21.67
CA ALA A 360 7.13 -0.49 22.17
C ALA A 360 8.57 -0.16 21.79
N GLN A 361 9.52 -0.44 22.69
CA GLN A 361 10.93 -0.05 22.52
C GLN A 361 11.51 -0.57 21.21
N ASP A 362 11.26 -1.83 20.86
CA ASP A 362 11.77 -2.43 19.62
C ASP A 362 11.29 -1.69 18.37
N VAL A 363 10.05 -1.17 18.37
CA VAL A 363 9.48 -0.40 17.25
C VAL A 363 10.16 0.98 17.18
N VAL A 364 10.36 1.64 18.31
CA VAL A 364 11.04 2.94 18.40
C VAL A 364 12.51 2.82 17.96
N ASP A 365 13.20 1.77 18.34
CA ASP A 365 14.59 1.53 17.96
C ASP A 365 14.75 1.37 16.43
N VAL A 366 13.79 0.72 15.76
CA VAL A 366 13.75 0.64 14.30
C VAL A 366 13.55 2.02 13.66
N GLU A 367 12.70 2.87 14.25
CA GLU A 367 12.48 4.23 13.76
C GLU A 367 13.76 5.07 13.84
N LEU A 368 14.46 5.03 14.98
CA LEU A 368 15.72 5.74 15.18
C LEU A 368 16.81 5.24 14.22
N ALA A 369 16.92 3.92 14.05
CA ALA A 369 17.87 3.33 13.11
C ALA A 369 17.53 3.72 11.65
N GLY A 370 16.25 3.69 11.29
CA GLY A 370 15.77 4.03 9.96
C GLY A 370 16.17 5.45 9.54
N HIS A 371 16.03 6.43 10.42
CA HIS A 371 16.46 7.80 10.16
C HIS A 371 17.93 7.89 9.79
N ARG A 372 18.82 7.22 10.54
CA ARG A 372 20.26 7.27 10.27
C ARG A 372 20.63 6.53 8.99
N VAL A 373 20.03 5.35 8.79
CA VAL A 373 20.28 4.52 7.61
C VAL A 373 19.89 5.26 6.33
N PHE A 374 18.70 5.84 6.30
CA PHE A 374 18.23 6.56 5.10
C PHE A 374 19.00 7.83 4.83
N SER A 375 19.26 8.66 5.85
CA SER A 375 20.03 9.89 5.65
C SER A 375 21.38 9.61 4.99
N GLU A 376 22.10 8.61 5.47
CA GLU A 376 23.42 8.25 4.91
C GLU A 376 23.30 7.69 3.48
N ILE A 377 22.35 6.80 3.22
CA ILE A 377 22.19 6.22 1.87
C ILE A 377 21.76 7.27 0.86
N ILE A 378 20.78 8.13 1.21
CA ILE A 378 20.31 9.20 0.32
C ILE A 378 21.44 10.17 0.00
N GLU A 379 22.16 10.63 1.03
CA GLU A 379 23.28 11.57 0.88
C GLU A 379 24.37 11.00 -0.04
N ARG A 380 24.77 9.74 0.17
CA ARG A 380 25.80 9.09 -0.67
C ARG A 380 25.32 8.88 -2.11
N MET A 381 24.08 8.47 -2.29
CA MET A 381 23.52 8.26 -3.62
C MET A 381 23.39 9.61 -4.37
N MET A 382 22.86 10.63 -3.72
CA MET A 382 22.74 11.97 -4.31
C MET A 382 24.11 12.54 -4.64
N HIS A 383 25.08 12.46 -3.73
CA HIS A 383 26.46 12.89 -4.02
C HIS A 383 27.01 12.17 -5.25
N ALA A 384 26.79 10.84 -5.37
CA ALA A 384 27.26 10.08 -6.51
C ALA A 384 26.60 10.49 -7.84
N LEU A 385 25.29 10.79 -7.81
CA LEU A 385 24.54 11.26 -8.99
C LEU A 385 24.91 12.70 -9.39
N MET A 386 25.29 13.54 -8.42
CA MET A 386 25.73 14.92 -8.69
C MET A 386 27.16 15.00 -9.21
N HIS A 387 28.01 14.05 -8.79
CA HIS A 387 29.44 14.02 -9.12
C HIS A 387 29.86 12.65 -9.70
N PRO A 388 29.28 12.21 -10.84
CA PRO A 388 29.47 10.86 -11.36
C PRO A 388 30.91 10.56 -11.79
N ASP A 389 31.73 11.58 -12.06
CA ASP A 389 33.11 11.44 -12.51
C ASP A 389 34.10 11.11 -11.38
N ASN A 390 33.71 11.28 -10.12
CA ASN A 390 34.54 10.94 -8.97
C ASN A 390 34.74 9.42 -8.88
N ALA A 391 35.93 8.98 -8.48
CA ALA A 391 36.25 7.54 -8.38
C ALA A 391 35.30 6.81 -7.42
N TYR A 392 35.02 7.40 -6.25
CA TYR A 392 34.07 6.85 -5.29
C TYR A 392 32.65 6.75 -5.85
N SER A 393 32.19 7.83 -6.51
CA SER A 393 30.85 7.88 -7.14
C SER A 393 30.69 6.79 -8.18
N ARG A 394 31.67 6.60 -9.07
CA ARG A 394 31.63 5.51 -10.07
C ARG A 394 31.53 4.13 -9.40
N THR A 395 32.30 3.91 -8.35
CA THR A 395 32.26 2.64 -7.61
C THR A 395 30.90 2.42 -6.96
N PHE A 396 30.30 3.46 -6.39
CA PHE A 396 28.96 3.41 -5.79
C PHE A 396 27.89 3.15 -6.83
N LEU A 397 27.86 3.93 -7.92
CA LEU A 397 26.85 3.81 -8.99
C LEU A 397 26.91 2.45 -9.71
N ASN A 398 28.08 1.83 -9.83
CA ASN A 398 28.23 0.47 -10.37
C ASN A 398 27.52 -0.61 -9.54
N ARG A 399 27.14 -0.32 -8.29
CA ARG A 399 26.33 -1.22 -7.44
C ARG A 399 24.83 -1.05 -7.67
N VAL A 400 24.43 0.07 -8.24
CA VAL A 400 23.02 0.36 -8.52
C VAL A 400 22.57 -0.49 -9.70
N SER A 401 21.42 -1.16 -9.56
CA SER A 401 20.87 -1.97 -10.65
C SER A 401 20.57 -1.09 -11.87
N SER A 402 20.90 -1.60 -13.05
CA SER A 402 20.68 -0.93 -14.34
C SER A 402 19.21 -0.60 -14.65
N GLN A 403 18.27 -1.08 -13.85
CA GLN A 403 16.86 -0.68 -13.98
C GLN A 403 16.62 0.77 -13.56
N TYR A 404 17.47 1.35 -12.72
CA TYR A 404 17.37 2.73 -12.25
C TYR A 404 18.20 3.66 -13.15
N ASN A 405 17.61 4.75 -13.62
CA ASN A 405 18.30 5.68 -14.50
C ASN A 405 19.26 6.59 -13.70
N VAL A 406 20.52 6.15 -13.57
CA VAL A 406 21.56 6.93 -12.89
C VAL A 406 22.08 8.12 -13.73
N HIS A 407 21.57 8.31 -14.96
CA HIS A 407 21.94 9.40 -15.86
C HIS A 407 20.88 10.50 -15.94
N GLU A 408 20.01 10.58 -14.92
CA GLU A 408 19.02 11.66 -14.80
C GLU A 408 19.69 13.03 -14.85
N LYS A 409 19.06 13.95 -15.62
CA LYS A 409 19.63 15.27 -15.87
C LYS A 409 19.20 16.29 -14.82
N THR A 410 17.93 16.22 -14.40
CA THR A 410 17.36 17.17 -13.44
C THR A 410 17.62 16.73 -12.01
N THR A 411 17.68 17.69 -11.10
CA THR A 411 17.81 17.42 -9.66
C THR A 411 16.60 16.64 -9.16
N TYR A 412 15.38 16.96 -9.63
CA TYR A 412 14.17 16.19 -9.34
C TYR A 412 14.31 14.72 -9.77
N GLY A 413 14.75 14.47 -11.01
CA GLY A 413 14.93 13.10 -11.52
C GLY A 413 15.98 12.31 -10.75
N LYS A 414 17.09 12.94 -10.32
CA LYS A 414 18.13 12.31 -9.49
C LYS A 414 17.60 11.91 -8.10
N ILE A 415 16.81 12.79 -7.47
CA ILE A 415 16.14 12.47 -6.20
C ILE A 415 15.17 11.29 -6.43
N GLN A 416 14.35 11.36 -7.47
CA GLN A 416 13.39 10.30 -7.77
C GLN A 416 14.08 8.95 -8.03
N CYS A 417 15.17 8.93 -8.79
CA CYS A 417 16.00 7.73 -8.99
C CYS A 417 16.54 7.17 -7.66
N THR A 418 16.98 8.07 -6.76
CA THR A 418 17.45 7.70 -5.42
C THR A 418 16.34 7.06 -4.60
N LEU A 419 15.14 7.64 -4.62
CA LEU A 419 13.98 7.13 -3.88
C LEU A 419 13.47 5.80 -4.46
N ASP A 420 13.47 5.65 -5.78
CA ASP A 420 13.15 4.38 -6.45
C ASP A 420 14.12 3.26 -6.02
N TYR A 421 15.42 3.57 -5.98
CA TYR A 421 16.45 2.61 -5.54
C TYR A 421 16.27 2.20 -4.08
N ILE A 422 16.07 3.17 -3.19
CA ILE A 422 15.91 2.94 -1.75
C ILE A 422 14.62 2.19 -1.45
N SER A 423 13.51 2.63 -2.02
CA SER A 423 12.20 1.99 -1.81
C SER A 423 12.18 0.56 -2.36
N GLY A 424 13.01 0.26 -3.36
CA GLY A 424 13.22 -1.08 -3.88
C GLY A 424 14.03 -2.01 -2.97
N MET A 425 14.64 -1.52 -1.89
CA MET A 425 15.41 -2.35 -0.95
C MET A 425 14.50 -3.10 0.01
N THR A 426 15.05 -4.16 0.61
CA THR A 426 14.53 -4.78 1.84
C THR A 426 15.19 -4.15 3.06
N ASP A 427 14.63 -4.32 4.25
CA ASP A 427 15.18 -3.80 5.51
C ASP A 427 16.61 -4.30 5.72
N LEU A 428 16.82 -5.60 5.49
CA LEU A 428 18.15 -6.22 5.62
C LEU A 428 19.16 -5.67 4.61
N TYR A 429 18.72 -5.46 3.36
CA TYR A 429 19.61 -4.92 2.34
C TYR A 429 19.99 -3.47 2.62
N ALA A 430 19.05 -2.64 3.06
CA ALA A 430 19.32 -1.26 3.44
C ALA A 430 20.33 -1.17 4.59
N LEU A 431 20.15 -2.01 5.63
CA LEU A 431 21.06 -2.08 6.76
C LEU A 431 22.46 -2.60 6.35
N ASP A 432 22.54 -3.63 5.51
CA ASP A 432 23.80 -4.16 4.98
C ASP A 432 24.54 -3.12 4.13
N LEU A 433 23.81 -2.43 3.24
CA LEU A 433 24.39 -1.36 2.44
C LEU A 433 24.94 -0.23 3.33
N TYR A 434 24.16 0.22 4.31
CA TYR A 434 24.58 1.24 5.27
C TYR A 434 25.89 0.84 5.97
N ARG A 435 25.98 -0.39 6.49
CA ARG A 435 27.18 -0.89 7.16
C ARG A 435 28.39 -0.91 6.23
N LYS A 436 28.21 -1.29 4.97
CA LYS A 436 29.28 -1.34 3.96
C LYS A 436 29.79 0.05 3.58
N ILE A 437 28.89 1.01 3.34
CA ILE A 437 29.29 2.37 2.92
C ILE A 437 29.88 3.20 4.07
N THR A 438 29.54 2.87 5.32
CA THR A 438 30.12 3.50 6.52
C THR A 438 31.38 2.79 7.06
N GLY A 439 31.77 1.67 6.46
CA GLY A 439 32.95 0.91 6.89
C GLY A 439 32.76 0.09 8.17
N MET A 440 31.53 -0.03 8.69
CA MET A 440 31.24 -0.82 9.90
C MET A 440 31.33 -2.32 9.67
N ASN A 441 31.16 -2.77 8.42
CA ASN A 441 31.33 -4.18 8.03
C ASN A 441 32.18 -4.24 6.77
N LEU A 442 33.41 -4.73 6.90
CA LEU A 442 34.20 -5.12 5.74
C LEU A 442 33.77 -6.52 5.31
N PRO A 443 33.59 -6.78 3.99
CA PRO A 443 33.34 -8.13 3.53
C PRO A 443 34.62 -8.95 3.85
N PHE A 444 34.53 -9.84 4.84
CA PHE A 444 35.50 -10.90 4.99
C PHE A 444 35.21 -11.96 3.93
N ALA A 445 36.23 -12.30 3.17
CA ALA A 445 36.20 -13.38 2.17
C ALA A 445 35.93 -14.74 2.82
#